data_fe0b6977e8df5907f43d08fd5a0bcfc7
#
_entry.id   fe0b6977e8df5907f43d08fd5a0bcfc7
#
_cell.length_a   1.000
_cell.length_b   1.000
_cell.length_c   1.000
_cell.angle_alpha   90.00
_cell.angle_beta   90.00
_cell.angle_gamma   90.00
#
_symmetry.space_group_name_H-M   'P 1'
#
loop_
_entity.id
_entity.type
_entity.pdbx_description
1 polymer ?
#
loop_
_entity_poly.entity_id
_entity_poly.type
_entity_poly.pdbx_seq_one_letter_code
_entity_poly.pdbx_strand_id
1 'polypeptide(L)'
;MLVKNQYQGETDRRAGHGALCYQIRQAFPHGEVTAEEANRIGYETAMRWTKGKYQFFVCTHIDKEHIHNHIYYNSTAYDRSRKFRNFIGSSFSLRRLSDRVCLEHDLSVIVNPKLHSKGRYLHYGHWLRDNQKLSQKEQIRLAIDAALTERPVDFADFLRCKIGRASCRERV
;
A
#
# COMPACT_ATOMS: atom_id res chain seq x y z
N MET A 1 1.87 -13.19 -20.00
CA MET A 1 0.58 -13.95 -19.97
C MET A 1 0.66 -15.27 -20.75
N LEU A 2 1.18 -15.28 -21.98
CA LEU A 2 1.29 -16.50 -22.81
C LEU A 2 1.99 -17.65 -22.10
N VAL A 3 3.16 -17.41 -21.49
CA VAL A 3 3.93 -18.43 -20.79
C VAL A 3 3.15 -19.10 -19.66
N LYS A 4 2.33 -18.33 -18.92
CA LYS A 4 1.50 -18.89 -17.87
C LYS A 4 0.38 -19.76 -18.40
N ASN A 5 -0.30 -19.30 -19.44
CA ASN A 5 -1.40 -20.06 -20.05
C ASN A 5 -0.91 -21.41 -20.60
N GLN A 6 0.27 -21.40 -21.24
CA GLN A 6 0.92 -22.63 -21.70
C GLN A 6 1.25 -23.56 -20.54
N TYR A 7 1.89 -23.04 -19.47
CA TYR A 7 2.21 -23.83 -18.29
C TYR A 7 0.96 -24.42 -17.64
N GLN A 8 -0.11 -23.64 -17.50
CA GLN A 8 -1.37 -24.13 -16.92
C GLN A 8 -2.04 -25.21 -17.79
N GLY A 9 -1.99 -25.04 -19.10
CA GLY A 9 -2.53 -26.04 -20.03
C GLY A 9 -1.78 -27.38 -20.00
N GLU A 10 -0.46 -27.31 -19.78
CA GLU A 10 0.42 -28.49 -19.82
C GLU A 10 0.54 -29.22 -18.48
N THR A 11 0.52 -28.50 -17.34
CA THR A 11 0.94 -29.05 -16.03
C THR A 11 -0.08 -28.91 -14.90
N ASP A 12 -1.03 -28.00 -15.01
CA ASP A 12 -1.92 -27.66 -13.88
C ASP A 12 -3.35 -28.15 -14.13
N ARG A 13 -3.72 -29.25 -13.48
CA ARG A 13 -5.11 -29.79 -13.50
C ARG A 13 -6.13 -28.79 -12.90
N ARG A 14 -5.69 -27.75 -12.21
CA ARG A 14 -6.52 -26.65 -11.68
C ARG A 14 -6.40 -25.41 -12.55
N ALA A 15 -6.59 -25.59 -13.86
CA ALA A 15 -6.62 -24.46 -14.80
C ALA A 15 -7.59 -23.39 -14.32
N GLY A 16 -7.14 -22.13 -14.24
CA GLY A 16 -7.96 -20.99 -13.81
C GLY A 16 -7.73 -20.51 -12.37
N HIS A 17 -7.15 -21.33 -11.48
CA HIS A 17 -6.89 -20.95 -10.10
C HIS A 17 -5.39 -20.64 -9.86
N GLY A 18 -5.08 -19.39 -9.55
CA GLY A 18 -3.73 -18.98 -9.18
C GLY A 18 -3.36 -17.59 -9.72
N ALA A 19 -2.45 -16.91 -9.03
CA ALA A 19 -1.99 -15.59 -9.41
C ALA A 19 -1.39 -15.61 -10.83
N LEU A 20 -1.78 -14.65 -11.68
CA LEU A 20 -1.19 -14.43 -12.99
C LEU A 20 0.18 -13.78 -12.88
N CYS A 21 0.24 -12.75 -12.04
CA CYS A 21 1.43 -12.00 -11.73
C CYS A 21 1.39 -11.58 -10.26
N TYR A 22 2.50 -11.11 -9.78
CA TYR A 22 2.64 -10.48 -8.48
C TYR A 22 3.07 -9.03 -8.67
N GLN A 23 2.69 -8.19 -7.72
CA GLN A 23 3.09 -6.79 -7.68
C GLN A 23 3.89 -6.52 -6.41
N ILE A 24 4.98 -5.77 -6.58
CA ILE A 24 5.73 -5.14 -5.50
C ILE A 24 5.55 -3.62 -5.64
N ARG A 25 5.37 -2.93 -4.53
CA ARG A 25 5.45 -1.48 -4.46
C ARG A 25 6.66 -1.10 -3.63
N GLN A 26 7.49 -0.23 -4.18
CA GLN A 26 8.68 0.31 -3.53
C GLN A 26 8.59 1.83 -3.59
N ALA A 27 8.58 2.50 -2.46
CA ALA A 27 8.45 3.94 -2.36
C ALA A 27 9.71 4.53 -1.71
N PHE A 28 10.06 5.73 -2.15
CA PHE A 28 11.22 6.48 -1.66
C PHE A 28 10.77 7.75 -0.97
N PRO A 29 11.48 8.25 0.05
CA PRO A 29 11.23 9.56 0.62
C PRO A 29 11.30 10.67 -0.43
N HIS A 30 10.62 11.77 -0.16
CA HIS A 30 10.61 12.92 -1.06
C HIS A 30 12.02 13.49 -1.25
N GLY A 31 12.43 13.68 -2.51
CA GLY A 31 13.71 14.30 -2.85
C GLY A 31 14.96 13.44 -2.66
N GLU A 32 14.81 12.16 -2.29
CA GLU A 32 15.93 11.27 -2.05
C GLU A 32 16.49 10.65 -3.32
N VAL A 33 15.64 10.43 -4.33
CA VAL A 33 16.03 9.79 -5.60
C VAL A 33 15.45 10.53 -6.79
N THR A 34 16.11 10.42 -7.94
CA THR A 34 15.56 10.79 -9.25
C THR A 34 14.68 9.66 -9.79
N ALA A 35 13.87 9.93 -10.81
CA ALA A 35 13.03 8.92 -11.44
C ALA A 35 13.84 7.78 -12.06
N GLU A 36 14.97 8.13 -12.67
CA GLU A 36 15.90 7.19 -13.31
C GLU A 36 16.57 6.28 -12.28
N GLU A 37 17.02 6.85 -11.16
CA GLU A 37 17.62 6.10 -10.05
C GLU A 37 16.60 5.18 -9.40
N ALA A 38 15.40 5.67 -9.13
CA ALA A 38 14.31 4.85 -8.60
C ALA A 38 13.99 3.66 -9.51
N ASN A 39 13.93 3.89 -10.82
CA ASN A 39 13.70 2.82 -11.80
C ASN A 39 14.83 1.79 -11.80
N ARG A 40 16.09 2.23 -11.78
CA ARG A 40 17.27 1.36 -11.71
C ARG A 40 17.27 0.50 -10.46
N ILE A 41 16.96 1.10 -9.29
CA ILE A 41 16.85 0.40 -8.00
C ILE A 41 15.69 -0.61 -8.03
N GLY A 42 14.56 -0.22 -8.62
CA GLY A 42 13.42 -1.12 -8.82
C GLY A 42 13.76 -2.32 -9.69
N TYR A 43 14.51 -2.08 -10.78
CA TYR A 43 14.98 -3.14 -11.67
C TYR A 43 15.92 -4.11 -10.93
N GLU A 44 16.89 -3.58 -10.18
CA GLU A 44 17.81 -4.39 -9.38
C GLU A 44 17.09 -5.21 -8.32
N THR A 45 16.15 -4.60 -7.60
CA THR A 45 15.30 -5.28 -6.62
C THR A 45 14.54 -6.44 -7.28
N ALA A 46 13.95 -6.20 -8.44
CA ALA A 46 13.22 -7.22 -9.21
C ALA A 46 14.13 -8.37 -9.65
N MET A 47 15.32 -8.05 -10.19
CA MET A 47 16.29 -9.05 -10.62
C MET A 47 16.73 -9.95 -9.46
N ARG A 48 17.07 -9.36 -8.33
CA ARG A 48 17.47 -10.12 -7.12
C ARG A 48 16.33 -10.94 -6.55
N TRP A 49 15.11 -10.38 -6.50
CA TRP A 49 13.93 -11.07 -6.00
C TRP A 49 13.53 -12.26 -6.86
N THR A 50 13.48 -12.07 -8.15
CA THR A 50 13.11 -13.10 -9.13
C THR A 50 14.26 -14.03 -9.50
N LYS A 51 15.50 -13.70 -9.07
CA LYS A 51 16.74 -14.37 -9.45
C LYS A 51 16.91 -14.45 -10.96
N GLY A 52 16.37 -13.47 -11.69
CA GLY A 52 16.39 -13.42 -13.15
C GLY A 52 15.61 -14.54 -13.85
N LYS A 53 14.76 -15.30 -13.14
CA LYS A 53 14.05 -16.46 -13.70
C LYS A 53 12.62 -16.16 -14.16
N TYR A 54 12.12 -14.98 -13.86
CA TYR A 54 10.74 -14.57 -14.16
C TYR A 54 10.75 -13.26 -14.93
N GLN A 55 9.87 -13.18 -15.94
CA GLN A 55 9.63 -11.91 -16.62
C GLN A 55 9.09 -10.88 -15.66
N PHE A 56 9.63 -9.67 -15.71
CA PHE A 56 9.14 -8.55 -14.93
C PHE A 56 9.26 -7.24 -15.70
N PHE A 57 8.56 -6.23 -15.24
CA PHE A 57 8.74 -4.85 -15.66
C PHE A 57 8.59 -3.93 -14.46
N VAL A 58 9.19 -2.76 -14.56
CA VAL A 58 9.17 -1.72 -13.53
C VAL A 58 8.56 -0.46 -14.11
N CYS A 59 7.54 0.06 -13.45
CA CYS A 59 6.96 1.36 -13.75
C CYS A 59 7.25 2.30 -12.59
N THR A 60 7.96 3.39 -12.88
CA THR A 60 8.24 4.45 -11.90
C THR A 60 7.20 5.55 -12.05
N HIS A 61 6.51 5.87 -10.98
CA HIS A 61 5.50 6.90 -10.90
C HIS A 61 6.09 8.16 -10.28
N ILE A 62 5.86 9.30 -10.94
CA ILE A 62 6.31 10.64 -10.55
C ILE A 62 5.14 11.60 -10.32
N ASP A 63 3.91 11.10 -10.34
CA ASP A 63 2.68 11.86 -10.21
C ASP A 63 2.34 12.26 -8.77
N LYS A 64 3.10 11.76 -7.80
CA LYS A 64 2.95 12.01 -6.37
C LYS A 64 4.14 12.80 -5.82
N GLU A 65 3.98 13.34 -4.61
CA GLU A 65 5.06 14.01 -3.90
C GLU A 65 6.29 13.11 -3.68
N HIS A 66 6.08 11.80 -3.65
CA HIS A 66 7.15 10.80 -3.50
C HIS A 66 7.21 9.88 -4.72
N ILE A 67 8.42 9.62 -5.18
CA ILE A 67 8.67 8.69 -6.28
C ILE A 67 8.45 7.26 -5.77
N HIS A 68 7.77 6.46 -6.58
CA HIS A 68 7.52 5.06 -6.23
C HIS A 68 7.48 4.15 -7.46
N ASN A 69 7.93 2.93 -7.26
CA ASN A 69 7.95 1.88 -8.27
C ASN A 69 6.80 0.93 -8.09
N HIS A 70 6.18 0.56 -9.21
CA HIS A 70 5.35 -0.62 -9.34
C HIS A 70 6.12 -1.66 -10.15
N ILE A 71 6.50 -2.74 -9.49
CA ILE A 71 7.22 -3.86 -10.09
C ILE A 71 6.24 -5.01 -10.26
N TYR A 72 6.03 -5.44 -11.48
CA TYR A 72 5.18 -6.58 -11.78
C TYR A 72 6.05 -7.72 -12.30
N TYR A 73 5.86 -8.92 -11.77
CA TYR A 73 6.57 -10.09 -12.26
C TYR A 73 5.61 -11.26 -12.49
N ASN A 74 5.92 -12.04 -13.53
CA ASN A 74 5.11 -13.19 -13.92
C ASN A 74 5.16 -14.26 -12.81
N SER A 75 4.05 -14.95 -12.60
CA SER A 75 4.00 -16.06 -11.66
C SER A 75 4.68 -17.34 -12.20
N THR A 76 5.00 -17.40 -13.48
CA THR A 76 5.61 -18.56 -14.13
C THR A 76 7.00 -18.19 -14.64
N ALA A 77 7.98 -19.06 -14.41
CA ALA A 77 9.35 -18.90 -14.88
C ALA A 77 9.43 -18.91 -16.41
N TYR A 78 10.52 -18.31 -16.98
CA TYR A 78 10.75 -18.28 -18.42
C TYR A 78 10.75 -19.67 -19.07
N ASP A 79 11.39 -20.61 -18.40
CA ASP A 79 11.54 -21.99 -18.85
C ASP A 79 10.28 -22.84 -18.60
N ARG A 80 9.24 -22.25 -18.06
CA ARG A 80 7.98 -22.91 -17.67
C ARG A 80 8.14 -24.05 -16.67
N SER A 81 9.32 -24.23 -16.09
CA SER A 81 9.62 -25.33 -15.16
C SER A 81 8.92 -25.21 -13.82
N ARG A 82 8.59 -23.99 -13.41
CA ARG A 82 8.02 -23.74 -12.08
C ARG A 82 7.20 -22.47 -11.99
N LYS A 83 6.30 -22.44 -11.00
CA LYS A 83 5.63 -21.22 -10.55
C LYS A 83 6.46 -20.56 -9.44
N PHE A 84 6.35 -19.23 -9.34
CA PHE A 84 6.90 -18.49 -8.21
C PHE A 84 6.23 -18.96 -6.92
N ARG A 85 7.04 -19.41 -5.98
CA ARG A 85 6.56 -19.85 -4.69
C ARG A 85 6.42 -18.67 -3.74
N ASN A 86 5.19 -18.17 -3.61
CA ASN A 86 4.87 -17.21 -2.55
C ASN A 86 4.71 -17.99 -1.24
N PHE A 87 5.51 -17.65 -0.23
CA PHE A 87 5.54 -18.34 1.07
C PHE A 87 5.15 -17.39 2.21
N ILE A 88 4.74 -17.97 3.34
CA ILE A 88 4.47 -17.20 4.56
C ILE A 88 5.76 -16.47 4.96
N GLY A 89 5.68 -15.14 5.13
CA GLY A 89 6.85 -14.31 5.42
C GLY A 89 7.63 -13.80 4.20
N SER A 90 7.17 -14.08 2.97
CA SER A 90 7.79 -13.53 1.75
C SER A 90 7.88 -12.00 1.79
N SER A 91 6.91 -11.33 2.39
CA SER A 91 6.93 -9.87 2.57
C SER A 91 8.08 -9.38 3.45
N PHE A 92 8.46 -10.12 4.49
CA PHE A 92 9.62 -9.80 5.32
C PHE A 92 10.94 -9.99 4.56
N SER A 93 11.03 -11.08 3.79
CA SER A 93 12.21 -11.35 2.95
C SER A 93 12.36 -10.30 1.86
N LEU A 94 11.26 -9.86 1.25
CA LEU A 94 11.26 -8.82 0.26
C LEU A 94 11.68 -7.46 0.85
N ARG A 95 11.17 -7.09 2.03
CA ARG A 95 11.59 -5.86 2.73
C ARG A 95 13.09 -5.87 3.00
N ARG A 96 13.63 -6.94 3.58
CA ARG A 96 15.07 -7.07 3.84
C ARG A 96 15.90 -6.97 2.56
N LEU A 97 15.39 -7.50 1.46
CA LEU A 97 16.05 -7.38 0.17
C LEU A 97 16.04 -5.93 -0.32
N SER A 98 14.87 -5.28 -0.28
CA SER A 98 14.71 -3.88 -0.68
C SER A 98 15.58 -2.96 0.19
N ASP A 99 15.56 -3.14 1.51
CA ASP A 99 16.41 -2.36 2.44
C ASP A 99 17.90 -2.53 2.11
N ARG A 100 18.34 -3.75 1.81
CA ARG A 100 19.73 -4.01 1.41
C ARG A 100 20.09 -3.29 0.12
N VAL A 101 19.23 -3.35 -0.91
CA VAL A 101 19.46 -2.65 -2.17
C VAL A 101 19.50 -1.14 -1.94
N CYS A 102 18.59 -0.59 -1.14
CA CYS A 102 18.60 0.83 -0.80
C CYS A 102 19.91 1.25 -0.10
N LEU A 103 20.35 0.48 0.89
CA LEU A 103 21.62 0.75 1.59
C LEU A 103 22.84 0.68 0.66
N GLU A 104 22.85 -0.23 -0.29
CA GLU A 104 23.93 -0.33 -1.30
C GLU A 104 23.97 0.88 -2.25
N HIS A 105 22.88 1.63 -2.34
CA HIS A 105 22.76 2.90 -3.08
C HIS A 105 22.76 4.14 -2.18
N ASP A 106 23.23 4.01 -0.95
CA ASP A 106 23.32 5.10 0.05
C ASP A 106 21.95 5.75 0.37
N LEU A 107 20.86 5.00 0.23
CA LEU A 107 19.51 5.47 0.51
C LEU A 107 19.06 5.12 1.93
N SER A 108 18.12 5.92 2.44
CA SER A 108 17.55 5.71 3.75
C SER A 108 16.67 4.45 3.82
N VAL A 109 16.63 3.82 4.99
CA VAL A 109 15.75 2.69 5.28
C VAL A 109 15.03 2.88 6.60
N ILE A 110 13.87 2.26 6.74
CA ILE A 110 13.11 2.31 7.99
C ILE A 110 13.75 1.37 9.01
N VAL A 111 14.50 1.92 9.95
CA VAL A 111 15.25 1.14 10.97
C VAL A 111 14.32 0.34 11.89
N ASN A 112 13.18 0.92 12.29
CA ASN A 112 12.21 0.29 13.18
C ASN A 112 10.81 0.24 12.54
N PRO A 113 10.56 -0.67 11.59
CA PRO A 113 9.25 -0.77 10.97
C PRO A 113 8.20 -1.23 11.99
N LYS A 114 7.06 -0.53 12.05
CA LYS A 114 5.91 -0.98 12.85
C LYS A 114 5.35 -2.27 12.25
N LEU A 115 5.56 -3.40 12.91
CA LEU A 115 5.08 -4.71 12.47
C LEU A 115 3.54 -4.79 12.46
N HIS A 116 2.91 -4.09 13.38
CA HIS A 116 1.45 -3.99 13.47
C HIS A 116 1.06 -2.53 13.62
N SER A 117 0.52 -1.95 12.57
CA SER A 117 -0.11 -0.65 12.65
C SER A 117 -1.52 -0.83 13.24
N LYS A 118 -1.75 -0.34 14.46
CA LYS A 118 -3.10 -0.16 15.00
C LYS A 118 -3.81 1.07 14.40
N GLY A 119 -3.22 1.69 13.40
CA GLY A 119 -3.80 2.82 12.70
C GLY A 119 -5.08 2.40 11.98
N ARG A 120 -6.09 3.27 11.97
CA ARG A 120 -7.27 3.09 11.14
C ARG A 120 -6.83 3.11 9.68
N TYR A 121 -7.22 2.09 8.93
CA TYR A 121 -7.08 2.12 7.48
C TYR A 121 -8.00 3.22 6.94
N LEU A 122 -7.40 4.33 6.52
CA LEU A 122 -8.11 5.36 5.77
C LEU A 122 -7.86 5.07 4.28
N HIS A 123 -8.94 4.87 3.54
CA HIS A 123 -8.83 4.78 2.09
C HIS A 123 -8.20 6.08 1.57
N TYR A 124 -7.26 5.97 0.62
CA TYR A 124 -6.51 7.11 0.08
C TYR A 124 -7.40 8.29 -0.36
N GLY A 125 -8.58 8.00 -0.91
CA GLY A 125 -9.56 9.04 -1.25
C GLY A 125 -10.16 9.78 -0.04
N HIS A 126 -10.15 9.18 1.16
CA HIS A 126 -10.50 9.85 2.41
C HIS A 126 -9.37 10.73 2.92
N TRP A 127 -8.14 10.24 2.82
CA TRP A 127 -6.96 11.02 3.19
C TRP A 127 -6.79 12.29 2.34
N LEU A 128 -7.04 12.21 1.03
CA LEU A 128 -7.03 13.37 0.13
C LEU A 128 -8.14 14.39 0.44
N ARG A 129 -9.32 13.92 0.87
CA ARG A 129 -10.44 14.81 1.26
C ARG A 129 -10.21 15.49 2.61
N ASP A 130 -9.50 14.84 3.52
CA ASP A 130 -9.25 15.34 4.86
C ASP A 130 -8.34 16.56 4.88
N ASN A 131 -7.58 16.82 3.81
CA ASN A 131 -6.79 18.04 3.66
C ASN A 131 -7.61 19.25 3.17
N GLN A 132 -8.88 19.09 2.77
CA GLN A 132 -9.69 20.19 2.26
C GLN A 132 -11.03 20.41 2.97
N LYS A 133 -11.65 19.39 3.55
CA LYS A 133 -12.88 19.52 4.38
C LYS A 133 -12.95 18.33 5.34
N LEU A 134 -13.19 18.64 6.62
CA LEU A 134 -13.48 17.63 7.63
C LEU A 134 -14.58 16.67 7.15
N SER A 135 -14.31 15.37 7.17
CA SER A 135 -15.30 14.37 6.80
C SER A 135 -16.51 14.46 7.76
N GLN A 136 -17.71 14.10 7.30
CA GLN A 136 -18.90 14.08 8.16
C GLN A 136 -18.65 13.30 9.46
N LYS A 137 -17.88 12.21 9.38
CA LYS A 137 -17.52 11.39 10.52
C LYS A 137 -16.59 12.09 11.50
N GLU A 138 -15.67 12.91 11.01
CA GLU A 138 -14.77 13.75 11.79
C GLU A 138 -15.55 14.90 12.46
N GLN A 139 -16.45 15.53 11.71
CA GLN A 139 -17.35 16.56 12.26
C GLN A 139 -18.21 16.02 13.40
N ILE A 140 -18.76 14.79 13.24
CA ILE A 140 -19.52 14.11 14.29
C ILE A 140 -18.65 13.83 15.52
N ARG A 141 -17.40 13.40 15.33
CA ARG A 141 -16.46 13.16 16.45
C ARG A 141 -16.15 14.44 17.19
N LEU A 142 -15.77 15.50 16.47
CA LEU A 142 -15.52 16.79 17.08
C LEU A 142 -16.74 17.32 17.84
N ALA A 143 -17.94 17.10 17.30
CA ALA A 143 -19.18 17.45 17.98
C ALA A 143 -19.42 16.60 19.25
N ILE A 144 -19.06 15.32 19.22
CA ILE A 144 -19.11 14.43 20.39
C ILE A 144 -18.09 14.88 21.44
N ASP A 145 -16.85 15.12 21.03
CA ASP A 145 -15.76 15.52 21.92
C ASP A 145 -16.08 16.87 22.58
N ALA A 146 -16.64 17.82 21.80
CA ALA A 146 -17.10 19.10 22.33
C ALA A 146 -18.24 18.93 23.36
N ALA A 147 -19.21 18.06 23.07
CA ALA A 147 -20.32 17.79 24.02
C ALA A 147 -19.81 17.11 25.30
N LEU A 148 -18.83 16.22 25.20
CA LEU A 148 -18.23 15.56 26.37
C LEU A 148 -17.39 16.53 27.22
N THR A 149 -16.84 17.58 26.64
CA THR A 149 -16.12 18.62 27.38
C THR A 149 -17.03 19.40 28.31
N GLU A 150 -18.34 19.49 28.01
CA GLU A 150 -19.39 20.10 28.85
C GLU A 150 -19.77 19.22 30.05
N ARG A 151 -19.22 17.99 30.17
CA ARG A 151 -19.45 17.03 31.24
C ARG A 151 -20.94 16.72 31.51
N PRO A 152 -21.68 16.23 30.49
CA PRO A 152 -23.09 15.90 30.65
C PRO A 152 -23.27 14.85 31.74
N VAL A 153 -24.31 15.01 32.55
CA VAL A 153 -24.59 14.15 33.72
C VAL A 153 -25.14 12.79 33.28
N ASP A 154 -25.94 12.78 32.21
CA ASP A 154 -26.53 11.58 31.63
C ASP A 154 -26.57 11.61 30.11
N PHE A 155 -27.06 10.51 29.51
CA PHE A 155 -27.12 10.39 28.04
C PHE A 155 -28.19 11.34 27.45
N ALA A 156 -29.24 11.66 28.14
CA ALA A 156 -30.27 12.59 27.69
C ALA A 156 -29.74 14.02 27.66
N ASP A 157 -28.92 14.39 28.62
CA ASP A 157 -28.23 15.66 28.69
C ASP A 157 -27.16 15.77 27.58
N PHE A 158 -26.39 14.70 27.36
CA PHE A 158 -25.45 14.61 26.23
C PHE A 158 -26.14 14.81 24.87
N LEU A 159 -27.31 14.20 24.67
CA LEU A 159 -28.08 14.39 23.43
C LEU A 159 -28.56 15.83 23.27
N ARG A 160 -28.96 16.50 24.36
CA ARG A 160 -29.36 17.93 24.34
C ARG A 160 -28.21 18.82 23.93
N CYS A 161 -26.99 18.61 24.47
CA CYS A 161 -25.80 19.31 24.07
C CYS A 161 -25.47 19.12 22.58
N LYS A 162 -25.81 17.93 22.02
CA LYS A 162 -25.52 17.56 20.64
C LYS A 162 -26.56 18.07 19.63
N ILE A 163 -27.84 17.94 19.93
CA ILE A 163 -28.94 18.28 19.01
C ILE A 163 -29.01 19.79 18.74
N GLY A 164 -28.68 20.64 19.69
CA GLY A 164 -28.68 22.09 19.51
C GLY A 164 -27.64 22.62 18.52
N ARG A 165 -26.60 21.86 18.19
CA ARG A 165 -25.51 22.28 17.29
C ARG A 165 -25.49 21.60 15.92
N ALA A 166 -26.09 20.42 15.80
CA ALA A 166 -26.05 19.65 14.56
C ALA A 166 -27.27 19.83 13.65
N SER A 167 -28.42 20.26 14.18
CA SER A 167 -29.64 20.26 13.39
C SER A 167 -29.98 21.55 12.66
N CYS A 168 -29.20 22.61 12.82
CA CYS A 168 -29.50 23.94 12.21
C CYS A 168 -28.85 24.23 10.85
N ARG A 169 -28.13 23.28 10.20
CA ARG A 169 -27.41 23.56 8.96
C ARG A 169 -27.81 22.78 7.72
N GLU A 170 -28.79 21.89 7.80
CA GLU A 170 -29.25 21.15 6.61
C GLU A 170 -30.77 21.18 6.43
N ARG A 171 -31.36 22.35 6.34
CA ARG A 171 -32.62 22.58 5.66
C ARG A 171 -32.60 23.99 5.04
N VAL A 172 -31.98 24.08 3.90
CA VAL A 172 -32.36 25.00 2.81
C VAL A 172 -32.01 24.31 1.51
#